data_45e81e4f4e85473547ea89180cb4437a
#
_entry.id   45e81e4f4e85473547ea89180cb4437a
#
_cell.length_a   1.000
_cell.length_b   1.000
_cell.length_c   1.000
_cell.angle_alpha   90.00
_cell.angle_beta   90.00
_cell.angle_gamma   90.00
#
_symmetry.space_group_name_H-M   'P 1'
#
loop_
_entity.id
_entity.type
_entity.pdbx_description
1 polymer ?
#
loop_
_entity_poly.entity_id
_entity_poly.type
_entity_poly.pdbx_seq_one_letter_code
_entity_poly.pdbx_strand_id
1 'polypeptide(L)'
;MKKKILIGIITLLIIIIAVAIGLYVGNSTVRLWTDKYILKKDIGEEDLPTIEIEEKDNIQAYAYSNYLATVGNNTLTIYNSSAKVVTSINVSITKPQFESAGRYLLVADQGGENLYLIYNDSLQWQKQMEGNISHICANDSGAVGVIITGTTYKSVIIMYDITGKEEFKTYLSTTIATDVAISNDSKYLSFVEIKTSGTVIESKVKTISVEKAKTTPRESIIYTYTTNSNSLILKIKYKKQKVVTYCDDGIHIFENGNDEKILTIDNKISFADITLDGYICSIAESEGNSILNSEYELKIQNVENKKESTYIIGSTVKNLYCNNGIIAVSLGNEVEFVNTNGWLAKKFTSIQNIKDITIGEKVAGIIYKNRIEVLTL
;
A
#
# COMPACT_ATOMS: atom_id res chain seq x y z
N MET A 1 14.98 -4.71 -57.68
CA MET A 1 13.71 -5.37 -57.31
C MET A 1 13.71 -5.93 -55.90
N LYS A 2 14.64 -6.79 -55.49
CA LYS A 2 14.65 -7.44 -54.13
C LYS A 2 14.59 -6.47 -52.94
N LYS A 3 15.33 -5.32 -52.95
CA LYS A 3 15.31 -4.32 -51.90
C LYS A 3 13.92 -3.62 -51.72
N LYS A 4 13.22 -3.34 -52.81
CA LYS A 4 11.86 -2.69 -52.76
C LYS A 4 10.83 -3.65 -52.18
N ILE A 5 10.93 -4.99 -52.51
CA ILE A 5 10.07 -6.02 -51.98
C ILE A 5 10.35 -6.21 -50.49
N LEU A 6 11.62 -6.21 -50.07
CA LEU A 6 11.98 -6.31 -48.63
C LEU A 6 11.46 -5.11 -47.82
N ILE A 7 11.58 -3.88 -48.32
CA ILE A 7 11.03 -2.69 -47.67
C ILE A 7 9.50 -2.79 -47.57
N GLY A 8 8.83 -3.25 -48.63
CA GLY A 8 7.38 -3.47 -48.60
C GLY A 8 6.92 -4.46 -47.53
N ILE A 9 7.66 -5.58 -47.40
CA ILE A 9 7.38 -6.60 -46.36
C ILE A 9 7.59 -6.01 -44.96
N ILE A 10 8.68 -5.29 -44.72
CA ILE A 10 8.95 -4.66 -43.41
C ILE A 10 7.86 -3.64 -43.06
N THR A 11 7.47 -2.80 -44.03
CA THR A 11 6.40 -1.80 -43.83
C THR A 11 5.08 -2.47 -43.51
N LEU A 12 4.73 -3.57 -44.21
CA LEU A 12 3.52 -4.32 -43.93
C LEU A 12 3.55 -4.94 -42.53
N LEU A 13 4.67 -5.46 -42.10
CA LEU A 13 4.87 -6.07 -40.78
C LEU A 13 4.71 -4.99 -39.66
N ILE A 14 5.26 -3.81 -39.85
CA ILE A 14 5.10 -2.69 -38.94
C ILE A 14 3.63 -2.27 -38.81
N ILE A 15 2.90 -2.22 -39.92
CA ILE A 15 1.47 -1.90 -39.92
C ILE A 15 0.67 -2.97 -39.17
N ILE A 16 0.96 -4.24 -39.38
CA ILE A 16 0.29 -5.35 -38.67
C ILE A 16 0.53 -5.26 -37.18
N ILE A 17 1.78 -5.00 -36.74
CA ILE A 17 2.14 -4.84 -35.35
C ILE A 17 1.41 -3.60 -34.74
N ALA A 18 1.38 -2.48 -35.45
CA ALA A 18 0.69 -1.28 -34.98
C ALA A 18 -0.83 -1.50 -34.82
N VAL A 19 -1.47 -2.23 -35.76
CA VAL A 19 -2.88 -2.63 -35.66
C VAL A 19 -3.11 -3.57 -34.48
N ALA A 20 -2.25 -4.57 -34.30
CA ALA A 20 -2.33 -5.51 -33.18
C ALA A 20 -2.22 -4.78 -31.83
N ILE A 21 -1.26 -3.85 -31.69
CA ILE A 21 -1.12 -3.02 -30.51
C ILE A 21 -2.36 -2.13 -30.30
N GLY A 22 -2.86 -1.52 -31.36
CA GLY A 22 -4.07 -0.68 -31.31
C GLY A 22 -5.31 -1.48 -30.84
N LEU A 23 -5.49 -2.70 -31.33
CA LEU A 23 -6.55 -3.61 -30.90
C LEU A 23 -6.36 -4.06 -29.45
N TYR A 24 -5.14 -4.39 -29.04
CA TYR A 24 -4.81 -4.76 -27.66
C TYR A 24 -5.10 -3.63 -26.68
N VAL A 25 -4.78 -2.39 -27.00
CA VAL A 25 -5.01 -1.24 -26.13
C VAL A 25 -6.48 -0.81 -26.14
N GLY A 26 -7.13 -0.81 -27.31
CA GLY A 26 -8.45 -0.25 -27.51
C GLY A 26 -9.63 -1.23 -27.29
N ASN A 27 -9.38 -2.53 -27.19
CA ASN A 27 -10.44 -3.55 -27.07
C ASN A 27 -10.16 -4.50 -25.91
N SER A 28 -10.98 -4.43 -24.86
CA SER A 28 -10.84 -5.24 -23.65
C SER A 28 -10.92 -6.76 -23.91
N THR A 29 -11.78 -7.19 -24.84
CA THR A 29 -11.94 -8.61 -25.19
C THR A 29 -10.70 -9.15 -25.88
N VAL A 30 -10.13 -8.38 -26.86
CA VAL A 30 -8.89 -8.75 -27.53
C VAL A 30 -7.74 -8.79 -26.56
N ARG A 31 -7.67 -7.83 -25.65
CA ARG A 31 -6.66 -7.77 -24.59
C ARG A 31 -6.74 -9.00 -23.67
N LEU A 32 -7.92 -9.33 -23.12
CA LEU A 32 -8.10 -10.49 -22.25
C LEU A 32 -7.72 -11.79 -22.96
N TRP A 33 -8.11 -11.94 -24.22
CA TRP A 33 -7.72 -13.11 -25.02
C TRP A 33 -6.20 -13.18 -25.22
N THR A 34 -5.57 -12.06 -25.55
CA THR A 34 -4.11 -11.99 -25.74
C THR A 34 -3.37 -12.28 -24.45
N ASP A 35 -3.81 -11.71 -23.33
CA ASP A 35 -3.24 -11.91 -22.00
C ASP A 35 -3.30 -13.39 -21.58
N LYS A 36 -4.44 -14.06 -21.84
CA LYS A 36 -4.63 -15.46 -21.48
C LYS A 36 -3.89 -16.44 -22.38
N TYR A 37 -4.00 -16.30 -23.69
CA TYR A 37 -3.54 -17.33 -24.64
C TYR A 37 -2.18 -17.03 -25.28
N ILE A 38 -1.81 -15.78 -25.45
CA ILE A 38 -0.52 -15.38 -26.03
C ILE A 38 0.50 -15.07 -24.95
N LEU A 39 0.17 -14.20 -24.02
CA LEU A 39 1.09 -13.75 -22.96
C LEU A 39 1.10 -14.69 -21.74
N LYS A 40 0.15 -15.62 -21.68
CA LYS A 40 0.03 -16.62 -20.58
C LYS A 40 0.16 -15.97 -19.20
N LYS A 41 -0.61 -14.90 -18.97
CA LYS A 41 -0.60 -14.18 -17.69
C LYS A 41 -1.36 -14.92 -16.57
N ASP A 42 -2.07 -15.99 -16.92
CA ASP A 42 -2.75 -16.87 -15.96
C ASP A 42 -1.74 -17.88 -15.41
N ILE A 43 -1.59 -17.93 -14.10
CA ILE A 43 -0.66 -18.80 -13.39
C ILE A 43 -1.47 -19.68 -12.43
N GLY A 44 -1.30 -20.99 -12.57
CA GLY A 44 -1.85 -21.98 -11.64
C GLY A 44 -0.94 -22.20 -10.42
N GLU A 45 -1.46 -22.93 -9.44
CA GLU A 45 -0.86 -23.20 -8.14
C GLU A 45 0.44 -24.02 -8.20
N GLU A 46 0.64 -24.86 -9.25
CA GLU A 46 1.64 -25.93 -9.24
C GLU A 46 3.09 -25.48 -9.48
N ASP A 47 3.31 -24.24 -9.93
CA ASP A 47 4.63 -23.78 -10.39
C ASP A 47 5.28 -22.69 -9.51
N LEU A 48 4.68 -22.36 -8.35
CA LEU A 48 5.21 -21.28 -7.53
C LEU A 48 6.15 -21.74 -6.41
N PRO A 49 7.24 -20.98 -6.16
CA PRO A 49 8.07 -21.17 -4.98
C PRO A 49 7.22 -21.03 -3.71
N THR A 50 7.38 -21.97 -2.78
CA THR A 50 6.51 -22.11 -1.60
C THR A 50 7.31 -22.05 -0.32
N ILE A 51 6.76 -21.31 0.68
CA ILE A 51 7.21 -21.27 2.06
C ILE A 51 6.20 -22.05 2.87
N GLU A 52 6.63 -23.19 3.44
CA GLU A 52 5.80 -23.97 4.35
C GLU A 52 5.67 -23.24 5.70
N ILE A 53 4.44 -23.17 6.23
CA ILE A 53 4.13 -22.60 7.53
C ILE A 53 3.21 -23.55 8.29
N GLU A 54 3.28 -23.52 9.61
CA GLU A 54 2.34 -24.25 10.45
C GLU A 54 1.24 -23.30 10.97
N GLU A 55 -0.01 -23.70 10.89
CA GLU A 55 -1.16 -22.88 11.31
C GLU A 55 -1.05 -22.44 12.79
N LYS A 56 -0.47 -23.32 13.63
CA LYS A 56 -0.25 -23.04 15.07
C LYS A 56 0.75 -21.91 15.34
N ASP A 57 1.64 -21.61 14.39
CA ASP A 57 2.71 -20.62 14.57
C ASP A 57 2.21 -19.19 14.38
N ASN A 58 0.95 -19.00 13.94
CA ASN A 58 0.31 -17.70 13.71
C ASN A 58 1.20 -16.73 12.94
N ILE A 59 1.85 -17.24 11.88
CA ILE A 59 2.80 -16.48 11.07
C ILE A 59 2.06 -15.39 10.32
N GLN A 60 2.56 -14.15 10.41
CA GLN A 60 2.14 -13.04 9.59
C GLN A 60 3.20 -12.77 8.52
N ALA A 61 2.74 -12.47 7.30
CA ALA A 61 3.60 -12.23 6.16
C ALA A 61 3.37 -10.85 5.56
N TYR A 62 4.43 -10.25 5.04
CA TYR A 62 4.39 -8.95 4.38
C TYR A 62 5.39 -8.90 3.22
N ALA A 63 4.93 -8.51 2.05
CA ALA A 63 5.78 -8.33 0.88
C ALA A 63 6.23 -6.87 0.75
N TYR A 64 7.51 -6.66 0.45
CA TYR A 64 8.09 -5.33 0.24
C TYR A 64 9.22 -5.42 -0.79
N SER A 65 9.38 -4.39 -1.59
CA SER A 65 10.36 -4.39 -2.68
C SER A 65 10.30 -5.70 -3.49
N ASN A 66 11.34 -6.52 -3.46
CA ASN A 66 11.43 -7.86 -4.07
C ASN A 66 11.59 -8.99 -3.04
N TYR A 67 11.20 -8.74 -1.79
CA TYR A 67 11.29 -9.68 -0.68
C TYR A 67 9.92 -9.96 -0.08
N LEU A 68 9.83 -11.10 0.59
CA LEU A 68 8.73 -11.43 1.48
C LEU A 68 9.30 -11.62 2.90
N ALA A 69 8.71 -10.94 3.86
CA ALA A 69 9.03 -11.09 5.27
C ALA A 69 7.94 -11.88 5.99
N THR A 70 8.34 -12.74 6.93
CA THR A 70 7.41 -13.38 7.87
C THR A 70 7.85 -13.10 9.29
N VAL A 71 6.88 -12.91 10.18
CA VAL A 71 7.11 -12.84 11.64
C VAL A 71 6.31 -13.93 12.31
N GLY A 72 6.99 -14.75 13.08
CA GLY A 72 6.43 -15.83 13.88
C GLY A 72 7.50 -16.44 14.77
N ASN A 73 7.11 -17.02 15.91
CA ASN A 73 8.02 -17.70 16.85
C ASN A 73 9.25 -16.85 17.25
N ASN A 74 9.05 -15.55 17.51
CA ASN A 74 10.11 -14.58 17.84
C ASN A 74 11.20 -14.45 16.76
N THR A 75 10.87 -14.75 15.52
CA THR A 75 11.79 -14.63 14.38
C THR A 75 11.15 -13.85 13.26
N LEU A 76 11.87 -12.84 12.75
CA LEU A 76 11.61 -12.19 11.47
C LEU A 76 12.48 -12.88 10.42
N THR A 77 11.85 -13.55 9.46
CA THR A 77 12.54 -14.23 8.36
C THR A 77 12.25 -13.52 7.04
N ILE A 78 13.29 -13.25 6.28
CA ILE A 78 13.22 -12.60 4.97
C ILE A 78 13.53 -13.62 3.89
N TYR A 79 12.67 -13.69 2.88
CA TYR A 79 12.76 -14.58 1.74
C TYR A 79 12.90 -13.78 0.45
N ASN A 80 13.63 -14.33 -0.51
CA ASN A 80 13.66 -13.81 -1.87
C ASN A 80 12.46 -14.31 -2.72
N SER A 81 12.38 -13.87 -3.97
CA SER A 81 11.33 -14.27 -4.91
C SER A 81 11.30 -15.78 -5.27
N SER A 82 12.33 -16.54 -4.88
CA SER A 82 12.39 -18.00 -5.02
C SER A 82 12.04 -18.73 -3.72
N ALA A 83 11.40 -18.07 -2.76
CA ALA A 83 11.04 -18.59 -1.43
C ALA A 83 12.24 -19.10 -0.61
N LYS A 84 13.47 -18.66 -0.92
CA LYS A 84 14.67 -19.04 -0.16
C LYS A 84 14.93 -18.01 0.93
N VAL A 85 15.22 -18.51 2.13
CA VAL A 85 15.62 -17.67 3.26
C VAL A 85 16.91 -16.92 2.90
N VAL A 86 16.87 -15.60 3.06
CA VAL A 86 18.02 -14.70 2.89
C VAL A 86 18.58 -14.32 4.26
N THR A 87 17.69 -13.95 5.18
CA THR A 87 18.08 -13.50 6.53
C THR A 87 17.04 -13.93 7.55
N SER A 88 17.50 -14.26 8.75
CA SER A 88 16.65 -14.49 9.92
C SER A 88 17.16 -13.64 11.10
N ILE A 89 16.26 -12.90 11.72
CA ILE A 89 16.55 -11.94 12.80
C ILE A 89 15.71 -12.34 14.01
N ASN A 90 16.34 -12.48 15.18
CA ASN A 90 15.60 -12.66 16.43
C ASN A 90 14.89 -11.36 16.80
N VAL A 91 13.59 -11.43 17.00
CA VAL A 91 12.73 -10.30 17.35
C VAL A 91 11.86 -10.64 18.55
N SER A 92 11.44 -9.65 19.30
CA SER A 92 10.45 -9.79 20.36
C SER A 92 9.17 -9.07 19.90
N ILE A 93 8.31 -9.79 19.20
CA ILE A 93 7.09 -9.26 18.59
C ILE A 93 5.95 -10.24 18.83
N THR A 94 4.90 -9.76 19.46
CA THR A 94 3.68 -10.52 19.74
C THR A 94 2.62 -10.26 18.68
N LYS A 95 2.47 -8.99 18.28
CA LYS A 95 1.50 -8.55 17.27
C LYS A 95 2.22 -7.70 16.21
N PRO A 96 2.70 -8.32 15.12
CA PRO A 96 3.45 -7.58 14.12
C PRO A 96 2.59 -6.52 13.42
N GLN A 97 3.14 -5.32 13.33
CA GLN A 97 2.70 -4.27 12.42
C GLN A 97 3.81 -4.01 11.42
N PHE A 98 3.46 -3.99 10.14
CA PHE A 98 4.40 -3.78 9.05
C PHE A 98 4.08 -2.48 8.31
N GLU A 99 5.13 -1.76 7.93
CA GLU A 99 5.07 -0.66 6.95
C GLU A 99 6.29 -0.76 6.04
N SER A 100 6.14 -0.39 4.77
CA SER A 100 7.24 -0.38 3.83
C SER A 100 7.30 0.91 3.02
N ALA A 101 8.52 1.30 2.66
CA ALA A 101 8.76 2.41 1.75
C ALA A 101 10.02 2.12 0.93
N GLY A 102 9.86 1.94 -0.38
CA GLY A 102 10.93 1.54 -1.27
C GLY A 102 11.59 0.23 -0.79
N ARG A 103 12.87 0.32 -0.41
CA ARG A 103 13.65 -0.84 0.07
C ARG A 103 13.60 -1.04 1.58
N TYR A 104 12.92 -0.16 2.32
CA TYR A 104 12.80 -0.25 3.77
C TYR A 104 11.57 -1.07 4.15
N LEU A 105 11.76 -1.90 5.16
CA LEU A 105 10.70 -2.55 5.91
C LEU A 105 10.81 -2.13 7.36
N LEU A 106 9.75 -1.56 7.89
CA LEU A 106 9.61 -1.24 9.30
C LEU A 106 8.68 -2.26 9.94
N VAL A 107 9.13 -2.89 11.03
CA VAL A 107 8.36 -3.88 11.77
C VAL A 107 8.28 -3.46 13.23
N ALA A 108 7.08 -3.45 13.78
CA ALA A 108 6.83 -3.09 15.17
C ALA A 108 5.99 -4.15 15.87
N ASP A 109 6.12 -4.22 17.19
CA ASP A 109 5.18 -4.92 18.05
C ASP A 109 4.01 -3.99 18.40
N GLN A 110 2.88 -4.15 17.74
CA GLN A 110 1.69 -3.30 17.97
C GLN A 110 1.13 -3.54 19.38
N GLY A 111 1.12 -2.51 20.21
CA GLY A 111 0.77 -2.60 21.62
C GLY A 111 1.92 -3.02 22.53
N GLY A 112 3.09 -3.36 21.96
CA GLY A 112 4.37 -3.56 22.64
C GLY A 112 5.33 -2.39 22.40
N GLU A 113 6.61 -2.60 22.66
CA GLU A 113 7.63 -1.53 22.67
C GLU A 113 8.71 -1.69 21.60
N ASN A 114 8.76 -2.83 20.89
CA ASN A 114 9.88 -3.15 20.01
C ASN A 114 9.67 -2.68 18.58
N LEU A 115 10.71 -2.08 18.00
CA LEU A 115 10.73 -1.51 16.66
C LEU A 115 12.01 -1.91 15.93
N TYR A 116 11.87 -2.33 14.67
CA TYR A 116 12.97 -2.82 13.83
C TYR A 116 12.90 -2.16 12.46
N LEU A 117 14.00 -1.56 11.99
CA LEU A 117 14.14 -1.08 10.61
C LEU A 117 15.07 -2.00 9.83
N ILE A 118 14.59 -2.50 8.72
CA ILE A 118 15.31 -3.36 7.78
C ILE A 118 15.50 -2.58 6.46
N TYR A 119 16.67 -2.69 5.86
CA TYR A 119 16.97 -2.21 4.51
C TYR A 119 17.36 -3.37 3.61
N ASN A 120 16.64 -3.59 2.53
CA ASN A 120 16.69 -4.81 1.74
C ASN A 120 16.45 -6.05 2.64
N ASP A 121 17.50 -6.80 2.93
CA ASP A 121 17.50 -8.01 3.74
C ASP A 121 18.28 -7.88 5.05
N SER A 122 18.71 -6.68 5.42
CA SER A 122 19.61 -6.46 6.55
C SER A 122 19.02 -5.55 7.61
N LEU A 123 19.14 -5.94 8.88
CA LEU A 123 18.75 -5.10 10.01
C LEU A 123 19.63 -3.85 10.05
N GLN A 124 19.00 -2.68 10.00
CA GLN A 124 19.69 -1.40 10.13
C GLN A 124 19.83 -1.00 11.59
N TRP A 125 18.74 -1.03 12.32
CA TRP A 125 18.70 -0.78 13.74
C TRP A 125 17.44 -1.38 14.37
N GLN A 126 17.49 -1.53 15.69
CA GLN A 126 16.35 -1.88 16.53
C GLN A 126 16.25 -0.93 17.71
N LYS A 127 15.04 -0.73 18.22
CA LYS A 127 14.77 0.11 19.39
C LYS A 127 13.70 -0.48 20.27
N GLN A 128 13.85 -0.24 21.56
CA GLN A 128 12.78 -0.37 22.53
C GLN A 128 12.26 1.03 22.86
N MET A 129 10.95 1.19 22.72
CA MET A 129 10.27 2.48 22.95
C MET A 129 9.92 2.66 24.43
N GLU A 130 9.72 3.91 24.85
CA GLU A 130 9.34 4.25 26.23
C GLU A 130 7.84 4.00 26.54
N GLY A 131 7.08 3.53 25.55
CA GLY A 131 5.66 3.24 25.64
C GLY A 131 5.19 2.32 24.53
N ASN A 132 3.92 1.97 24.56
CA ASN A 132 3.33 1.02 23.63
C ASN A 132 3.18 1.63 22.23
N ILE A 133 3.72 0.98 21.23
CA ILE A 133 3.61 1.40 19.82
C ILE A 133 2.16 1.21 19.35
N SER A 134 1.55 2.29 18.86
CA SER A 134 0.21 2.23 18.28
C SER A 134 0.25 2.27 16.75
N HIS A 135 1.08 3.16 16.17
CA HIS A 135 1.23 3.31 14.71
C HIS A 135 2.67 3.62 14.33
N ILE A 136 3.02 3.21 13.11
CA ILE A 136 4.34 3.43 12.52
C ILE A 136 4.21 3.89 11.08
N CYS A 137 5.19 4.63 10.59
CA CYS A 137 5.36 4.93 9.18
C CYS A 137 6.84 5.02 8.82
N ALA A 138 7.16 4.79 7.56
CA ALA A 138 8.47 5.04 6.99
C ALA A 138 8.34 5.77 5.65
N ASN A 139 9.40 6.42 5.19
CA ASN A 139 9.50 6.94 3.84
C ASN A 139 10.69 6.32 3.08
N ASP A 140 10.78 6.59 1.76
CA ASP A 140 11.81 6.03 0.88
C ASP A 140 13.25 6.44 1.23
N SER A 141 13.41 7.46 2.09
CA SER A 141 14.70 7.89 2.62
C SER A 141 15.10 7.16 3.91
N GLY A 142 14.26 6.27 4.44
CA GLY A 142 14.48 5.52 5.66
C GLY A 142 14.21 6.32 6.95
N ALA A 143 13.57 7.49 6.85
CA ALA A 143 13.06 8.18 8.02
C ALA A 143 11.82 7.45 8.56
N VAL A 144 11.70 7.41 9.89
CA VAL A 144 10.69 6.63 10.60
C VAL A 144 9.89 7.52 11.53
N GLY A 145 8.56 7.42 11.47
CA GLY A 145 7.61 8.03 12.41
C GLY A 145 6.94 6.97 13.26
N VAL A 146 6.80 7.24 14.55
CA VAL A 146 6.19 6.33 15.52
C VAL A 146 5.23 7.09 16.41
N ILE A 147 4.07 6.52 16.65
CA ILE A 147 3.16 6.97 17.70
C ILE A 147 3.21 5.97 18.84
N ILE A 148 3.51 6.44 20.03
CA ILE A 148 3.46 5.64 21.26
C ILE A 148 2.39 6.15 22.22
N THR A 149 1.88 5.26 23.03
CA THR A 149 0.88 5.46 24.10
C THR A 149 1.36 4.83 25.40
N GLY A 150 0.59 4.92 26.47
CA GLY A 150 0.96 4.29 27.76
C GLY A 150 2.01 5.04 28.55
N THR A 151 2.33 6.27 28.15
CA THR A 151 3.19 7.21 28.90
C THR A 151 2.35 8.15 29.77
N THR A 152 2.95 9.21 30.34
CA THR A 152 2.22 10.30 31.04
C THR A 152 1.32 11.09 30.07
N TYR A 153 1.63 11.05 28.77
CA TYR A 153 0.86 11.71 27.73
C TYR A 153 -0.08 10.71 27.06
N LYS A 154 -1.18 11.19 26.47
CA LYS A 154 -2.12 10.34 25.72
C LYS A 154 -1.48 9.75 24.46
N SER A 155 -0.64 10.54 23.79
CA SER A 155 0.18 10.08 22.68
C SER A 155 1.48 10.86 22.63
N VAL A 156 2.55 10.21 22.17
CA VAL A 156 3.81 10.85 21.80
C VAL A 156 4.15 10.46 20.37
N ILE A 157 4.39 11.46 19.53
CA ILE A 157 4.82 11.28 18.15
C ILE A 157 6.33 11.47 18.11
N ILE A 158 7.06 10.51 17.57
CA ILE A 158 8.51 10.51 17.52
C ILE A 158 8.95 10.34 16.08
N MET A 159 9.94 11.10 15.64
CA MET A 159 10.59 10.91 14.35
C MET A 159 12.05 10.50 14.55
N TYR A 160 12.47 9.51 13.78
CA TYR A 160 13.85 9.04 13.69
C TYR A 160 14.39 9.24 12.28
N ASP A 161 15.70 9.52 12.17
CA ASP A 161 16.39 9.46 10.89
C ASP A 161 16.73 8.00 10.49
N ILE A 162 17.32 7.84 9.31
CA ILE A 162 17.73 6.54 8.77
C ILE A 162 18.68 5.76 9.70
N THR A 163 19.43 6.43 10.54
CA THR A 163 20.39 5.81 11.48
C THR A 163 19.71 5.40 12.80
N GLY A 164 18.44 5.74 12.96
CA GLY A 164 17.69 5.57 14.20
C GLY A 164 17.96 6.67 15.22
N LYS A 165 18.63 7.77 14.85
CA LYS A 165 18.76 8.92 15.73
C LYS A 165 17.43 9.66 15.82
N GLU A 166 17.03 10.00 17.04
CA GLU A 166 15.84 10.80 17.29
C GLU A 166 16.01 12.22 16.74
N GLU A 167 15.07 12.61 15.88
CA GLU A 167 15.01 13.94 15.29
C GLU A 167 14.21 14.91 16.18
N PHE A 168 13.06 14.48 16.66
CA PHE A 168 12.20 15.20 17.62
C PHE A 168 11.13 14.31 18.24
N LYS A 169 10.52 14.81 19.33
CA LYS A 169 9.29 14.29 19.96
C LYS A 169 8.25 15.38 20.07
N THR A 170 6.98 15.00 19.87
CA THR A 170 5.81 15.87 20.11
C THR A 170 4.85 15.17 21.05
N TYR A 171 4.38 15.88 22.07
CA TYR A 171 3.58 15.32 23.17
C TYR A 171 2.14 15.81 23.11
N LEU A 172 1.18 14.91 23.17
CA LEU A 172 -0.25 15.20 23.23
C LEU A 172 -0.80 14.82 24.61
N SER A 173 -1.19 15.83 25.38
CA SER A 173 -1.72 15.63 26.75
C SER A 173 -3.22 15.37 26.79
N THR A 174 -3.98 15.96 25.86
CA THR A 174 -5.47 15.98 25.88
C THR A 174 -6.11 15.25 24.71
N THR A 175 -5.40 15.08 23.62
CA THR A 175 -5.84 14.46 22.37
C THR A 175 -5.03 13.20 22.08
N ILE A 176 -5.49 12.39 21.12
CA ILE A 176 -4.87 11.13 20.71
C ILE A 176 -4.37 11.26 19.28
N ALA A 177 -3.17 10.77 18.99
CA ALA A 177 -2.71 10.55 17.62
C ALA A 177 -3.08 9.14 17.16
N THR A 178 -3.67 9.01 15.97
CA THR A 178 -4.16 7.72 15.44
C THR A 178 -3.47 7.25 14.19
N ASP A 179 -2.83 8.15 13.44
CA ASP A 179 -2.03 7.78 12.27
C ASP A 179 -0.94 8.83 12.01
N VAL A 180 0.13 8.43 11.32
CA VAL A 180 1.31 9.27 11.06
C VAL A 180 1.88 8.99 9.68
N ALA A 181 2.37 10.04 9.01
CA ALA A 181 3.05 9.94 7.73
C ALA A 181 4.20 10.95 7.63
N ILE A 182 5.25 10.61 6.87
CA ILE A 182 6.41 11.46 6.62
C ILE A 182 6.46 11.81 5.12
N SER A 183 6.74 13.07 4.79
CA SER A 183 6.92 13.49 3.41
C SER A 183 8.11 12.79 2.76
N ASN A 184 8.08 12.61 1.42
CA ASN A 184 9.14 11.90 0.69
C ASN A 184 10.52 12.56 0.87
N ASP A 185 10.58 13.89 1.05
CA ASP A 185 11.81 14.65 1.29
C ASP A 185 12.21 14.74 2.78
N SER A 186 11.49 14.06 3.68
CA SER A 186 11.68 14.04 5.13
C SER A 186 11.61 15.41 5.82
N LYS A 187 11.07 16.44 5.14
CA LYS A 187 10.95 17.79 5.73
C LYS A 187 9.73 17.98 6.60
N TYR A 188 8.71 17.14 6.39
CA TYR A 188 7.44 17.24 7.10
C TYR A 188 7.03 15.89 7.67
N LEU A 189 6.46 15.92 8.86
CA LEU A 189 5.74 14.82 9.45
C LEU A 189 4.30 15.29 9.72
N SER A 190 3.33 14.55 9.24
CA SER A 190 1.92 14.78 9.56
C SER A 190 1.37 13.65 10.42
N PHE A 191 0.43 14.00 11.30
CA PHE A 191 -0.29 13.01 12.09
C PHE A 191 -1.77 13.39 12.20
N VAL A 192 -2.61 12.38 12.36
CA VAL A 192 -4.04 12.56 12.66
C VAL A 192 -4.21 12.74 14.15
N GLU A 193 -4.75 13.89 14.56
CA GLU A 193 -5.11 14.18 15.94
C GLU A 193 -6.62 14.02 16.10
N ILE A 194 -7.02 13.23 17.10
CA ILE A 194 -8.44 13.05 17.48
C ILE A 194 -8.68 13.61 18.87
N LYS A 195 -9.73 14.43 18.98
CA LYS A 195 -10.27 14.93 20.22
C LYS A 195 -11.55 14.18 20.55
N THR A 196 -11.52 13.43 21.65
CA THR A 196 -12.66 12.63 22.13
C THR A 196 -13.40 13.28 23.31
N SER A 197 -12.91 14.44 23.80
CA SER A 197 -13.54 15.19 24.87
C SER A 197 -14.58 16.15 24.28
N GLY A 198 -15.86 15.92 24.54
CA GLY A 198 -16.97 16.73 24.03
C GLY A 198 -18.11 15.85 23.51
N THR A 199 -19.11 16.47 22.90
CA THR A 199 -20.28 15.77 22.34
C THR A 199 -20.05 15.24 20.92
N VAL A 200 -19.01 15.74 20.25
CA VAL A 200 -18.64 15.37 18.89
C VAL A 200 -17.15 15.01 18.85
N ILE A 201 -16.83 13.94 18.15
CA ILE A 201 -15.44 13.57 17.86
C ILE A 201 -14.93 14.52 16.76
N GLU A 202 -13.82 15.19 17.03
CA GLU A 202 -13.13 16.03 16.04
C GLU A 202 -11.83 15.36 15.62
N SER A 203 -11.57 15.29 14.30
CA SER A 203 -10.28 14.85 13.77
C SER A 203 -9.63 15.96 12.96
N LYS A 204 -8.30 16.03 13.03
CA LYS A 204 -7.47 17.03 12.34
C LYS A 204 -6.17 16.39 11.88
N VAL A 205 -5.65 16.82 10.74
CA VAL A 205 -4.26 16.55 10.39
C VAL A 205 -3.42 17.73 10.85
N LYS A 206 -2.38 17.44 11.61
CA LYS A 206 -1.35 18.44 11.96
C LYS A 206 -0.05 18.10 11.25
N THR A 207 0.55 19.10 10.62
CA THR A 207 1.82 18.98 9.92
C THR A 207 2.92 19.70 10.66
N ILE A 208 3.97 18.98 11.00
CA ILE A 208 5.17 19.44 11.67
C ILE A 208 6.27 19.69 10.62
N SER A 209 6.90 20.85 10.67
CA SER A 209 8.19 21.08 10.02
C SER A 209 9.30 20.45 10.84
N VAL A 210 10.04 19.50 10.28
CA VAL A 210 11.14 18.80 10.95
C VAL A 210 12.24 19.78 11.38
N GLU A 211 12.57 20.77 10.54
CA GLU A 211 13.54 21.81 10.87
C GLU A 211 13.11 22.64 12.08
N LYS A 212 11.84 23.12 12.08
CA LYS A 212 11.31 23.90 13.19
C LYS A 212 11.17 23.07 14.47
N ALA A 213 10.84 21.77 14.35
CA ALA A 213 10.76 20.89 15.51
C ALA A 213 12.08 20.79 16.27
N LYS A 214 13.22 20.90 15.56
CA LYS A 214 14.57 20.90 16.14
C LYS A 214 15.00 22.27 16.69
N THR A 215 14.60 23.36 16.04
CA THR A 215 15.11 24.71 16.34
C THR A 215 14.14 25.55 17.17
N THR A 216 12.86 25.50 16.85
CA THR A 216 11.78 26.26 17.47
C THR A 216 10.53 25.37 17.72
N PRO A 217 10.59 24.38 18.65
CA PRO A 217 9.56 23.34 18.78
C PRO A 217 8.13 23.87 18.96
N ARG A 218 7.97 25.03 19.62
CA ARG A 218 6.65 25.65 19.83
C ARG A 218 5.96 26.14 18.56
N GLU A 219 6.75 26.38 17.50
CA GLU A 219 6.29 26.85 16.18
C GLU A 219 6.38 25.77 15.11
N SER A 220 6.62 24.52 15.53
CA SER A 220 6.86 23.40 14.61
C SER A 220 5.64 22.97 13.82
N ILE A 221 4.41 23.13 14.39
CA ILE A 221 3.16 22.87 13.69
C ILE A 221 2.92 24.02 12.72
N ILE A 222 3.08 23.73 11.42
CA ILE A 222 2.95 24.73 10.35
C ILE A 222 1.58 24.73 9.68
N TYR A 223 0.89 23.59 9.70
CA TYR A 223 -0.46 23.45 9.16
C TYR A 223 -1.32 22.62 10.10
N THR A 224 -2.59 22.98 10.15
CA THR A 224 -3.66 22.20 10.78
C THR A 224 -4.83 22.16 9.79
N TYR A 225 -5.20 20.95 9.37
CA TYR A 225 -6.26 20.74 8.40
C TYR A 225 -7.44 20.03 9.06
N THR A 226 -8.63 20.47 8.70
CA THR A 226 -9.90 19.77 8.93
C THR A 226 -10.57 19.58 7.58
N THR A 227 -11.35 18.51 7.43
CA THR A 227 -12.19 18.36 6.23
C THR A 227 -13.28 19.43 6.23
N ASN A 228 -13.70 19.87 5.04
CA ASN A 228 -14.81 20.83 4.90
C ASN A 228 -16.14 20.23 5.41
N SER A 229 -16.28 18.90 5.39
CA SER A 229 -17.45 18.15 5.87
C SER A 229 -17.38 17.77 7.34
N ASN A 230 -16.29 18.10 8.05
CA ASN A 230 -15.98 17.63 9.41
C ASN A 230 -15.94 16.10 9.53
N SER A 231 -15.57 15.41 8.45
CA SER A 231 -15.46 13.96 8.39
C SER A 231 -14.35 13.43 9.28
N LEU A 232 -14.49 12.20 9.76
CA LEU A 232 -13.48 11.54 10.56
C LEU A 232 -12.32 11.07 9.68
N ILE A 233 -11.10 11.53 9.98
CA ILE A 233 -9.88 11.16 9.28
C ILE A 233 -9.35 9.86 9.89
N LEU A 234 -9.24 8.80 9.08
CA LEU A 234 -8.88 7.46 9.52
C LEU A 234 -7.43 7.12 9.22
N LYS A 235 -6.90 7.56 8.06
CA LYS A 235 -5.56 7.22 7.58
C LYS A 235 -4.98 8.37 6.77
N ILE A 236 -3.68 8.55 6.86
CA ILE A 236 -2.95 9.55 6.08
C ILE A 236 -1.77 8.95 5.34
N LYS A 237 -1.49 9.49 4.16
CA LYS A 237 -0.27 9.18 3.40
C LYS A 237 0.27 10.46 2.76
N TYR A 238 1.55 10.48 2.45
CA TYR A 238 2.14 11.55 1.65
C TYR A 238 2.28 11.15 0.20
N LYS A 239 1.96 12.09 -0.68
CA LYS A 239 2.41 12.07 -2.08
C LYS A 239 3.14 13.37 -2.36
N LYS A 240 4.45 13.30 -2.45
CA LYS A 240 5.33 14.49 -2.47
C LYS A 240 5.05 15.38 -1.25
N GLN A 241 4.39 16.54 -1.44
CA GLN A 241 4.04 17.48 -0.38
C GLN A 241 2.52 17.50 -0.07
N LYS A 242 1.72 16.73 -0.80
CA LYS A 242 0.29 16.60 -0.57
C LYS A 242 0.04 15.55 0.51
N VAL A 243 -0.85 15.87 1.44
CA VAL A 243 -1.35 14.88 2.41
C VAL A 243 -2.63 14.29 1.87
N VAL A 244 -2.61 13.00 1.58
CA VAL A 244 -3.78 12.24 1.12
C VAL A 244 -4.37 11.54 2.32
N THR A 245 -5.67 11.73 2.54
CA THR A 245 -6.37 11.19 3.71
C THR A 245 -7.52 10.30 3.28
N TYR A 246 -7.69 9.20 4.00
CA TYR A 246 -8.88 8.37 3.96
C TYR A 246 -9.80 8.77 5.11
N CYS A 247 -10.98 9.26 4.77
CA CYS A 247 -11.99 9.72 5.70
C CYS A 247 -13.24 8.83 5.63
N ASP A 248 -14.11 8.92 6.60
CA ASP A 248 -15.37 8.16 6.63
C ASP A 248 -16.32 8.54 5.49
N ASP A 249 -16.18 9.72 4.90
CA ASP A 249 -16.99 10.21 3.78
C ASP A 249 -16.27 10.17 2.42
N GLY A 250 -14.98 9.77 2.39
CA GLY A 250 -14.22 9.74 1.14
C GLY A 250 -12.72 9.88 1.28
N ILE A 251 -12.08 10.15 0.16
CA ILE A 251 -10.65 10.45 0.09
C ILE A 251 -10.47 11.93 -0.21
N HIS A 252 -9.67 12.59 0.62
CA HIS A 252 -9.37 14.00 0.53
C HIS A 252 -7.87 14.23 0.30
N ILE A 253 -7.54 15.37 -0.31
CA ILE A 253 -6.18 15.87 -0.44
C ILE A 253 -6.08 17.21 0.28
N PHE A 254 -5.11 17.31 1.19
CA PHE A 254 -4.74 18.59 1.81
C PHE A 254 -3.46 19.13 1.17
N GLU A 255 -3.57 20.34 0.65
CA GLU A 255 -2.45 21.05 0.04
C GLU A 255 -2.60 22.54 0.27
N ASN A 256 -1.55 23.21 0.75
CA ASN A 256 -1.50 24.68 0.93
C ASN A 256 -2.70 25.27 1.68
N GLY A 257 -3.20 24.57 2.71
CA GLY A 257 -4.31 25.03 3.52
C GLY A 257 -5.71 24.74 2.95
N ASN A 258 -5.79 24.06 1.79
CA ASN A 258 -7.05 23.71 1.15
C ASN A 258 -7.35 22.23 1.33
N ASP A 259 -8.64 21.91 1.45
CA ASP A 259 -9.20 20.56 1.43
C ASP A 259 -9.90 20.33 0.09
N GLU A 260 -9.52 19.28 -0.63
CA GLU A 260 -10.18 18.84 -1.86
C GLU A 260 -10.62 17.37 -1.70
N LYS A 261 -11.94 17.12 -1.70
CA LYS A 261 -12.49 15.77 -1.75
C LYS A 261 -12.37 15.23 -3.19
N ILE A 262 -11.58 14.18 -3.35
CA ILE A 262 -11.32 13.55 -4.66
C ILE A 262 -12.28 12.38 -4.92
N LEU A 263 -12.59 11.61 -3.89
CA LEU A 263 -13.51 10.47 -3.97
C LEU A 263 -14.54 10.58 -2.86
N THR A 264 -15.82 10.46 -3.20
CA THR A 264 -16.89 10.29 -2.22
C THR A 264 -17.16 8.81 -2.04
N ILE A 265 -17.14 8.32 -0.81
CA ILE A 265 -17.56 6.96 -0.47
C ILE A 265 -19.07 6.97 -0.27
N ASP A 266 -19.76 6.28 -1.16
CA ASP A 266 -21.21 6.08 -1.12
C ASP A 266 -21.54 4.58 -1.14
N ASN A 267 -22.84 4.26 -1.17
CA ASN A 267 -23.30 2.86 -1.16
C ASN A 267 -22.91 2.06 -2.43
N LYS A 268 -22.38 2.71 -3.47
CA LYS A 268 -21.94 2.05 -4.71
C LYS A 268 -20.49 1.61 -4.62
N ILE A 269 -19.68 2.21 -3.75
CA ILE A 269 -18.27 1.88 -3.56
C ILE A 269 -18.15 0.74 -2.57
N SER A 270 -17.71 -0.42 -3.05
CA SER A 270 -17.48 -1.60 -2.23
C SER A 270 -16.12 -1.58 -1.52
N PHE A 271 -15.11 -1.04 -2.20
CA PHE A 271 -13.74 -0.96 -1.69
C PHE A 271 -13.08 0.34 -2.14
N ALA A 272 -12.28 0.93 -1.28
CA ALA A 272 -11.41 2.05 -1.63
C ALA A 272 -10.12 1.99 -0.81
N ASP A 273 -8.98 2.35 -1.41
CA ASP A 273 -7.69 2.48 -0.74
C ASP A 273 -6.76 3.43 -1.51
N ILE A 274 -5.62 3.73 -0.92
CA ILE A 274 -4.58 4.60 -1.47
C ILE A 274 -3.30 3.79 -1.60
N THR A 275 -2.71 3.72 -2.80
CA THR A 275 -1.40 3.09 -2.99
C THR A 275 -0.28 3.89 -2.34
N LEU A 276 0.84 3.24 -2.05
CA LEU A 276 2.02 3.93 -1.47
C LEU A 276 2.58 5.01 -2.41
N ASP A 277 2.45 4.83 -3.71
CA ASP A 277 2.89 5.79 -4.74
C ASP A 277 1.80 6.82 -5.12
N GLY A 278 0.70 6.89 -4.35
CA GLY A 278 -0.29 7.97 -4.38
C GLY A 278 -1.29 7.87 -5.52
N TYR A 279 -1.79 6.67 -5.80
CA TYR A 279 -2.99 6.46 -6.58
C TYR A 279 -4.16 6.16 -5.64
N ILE A 280 -5.32 6.68 -5.97
CA ILE A 280 -6.59 6.35 -5.32
C ILE A 280 -7.21 5.21 -6.11
N CYS A 281 -7.52 4.12 -5.44
CA CYS A 281 -8.16 2.95 -6.03
C CYS A 281 -9.55 2.78 -5.42
N SER A 282 -10.57 2.62 -6.25
CA SER A 282 -11.93 2.32 -5.80
C SER A 282 -12.58 1.27 -6.68
N ILE A 283 -13.39 0.42 -6.07
CA ILE A 283 -14.19 -0.59 -6.77
C ILE A 283 -15.65 -0.30 -6.51
N ALA A 284 -16.39 -0.14 -7.60
CA ALA A 284 -17.85 0.03 -7.58
C ALA A 284 -18.52 -1.01 -8.46
N GLU A 285 -19.77 -1.33 -8.18
CA GLU A 285 -20.60 -2.11 -9.08
C GLU A 285 -20.89 -1.28 -10.35
N SER A 286 -20.63 -1.87 -11.52
CA SER A 286 -20.86 -1.20 -12.80
C SER A 286 -22.36 -1.09 -13.08
N GLU A 287 -22.81 0.06 -13.57
CA GLU A 287 -24.21 0.28 -13.99
C GLU A 287 -24.57 -0.43 -15.32
N GLY A 288 -23.77 -1.42 -15.73
CA GLY A 288 -23.98 -2.18 -16.97
C GLY A 288 -25.29 -2.98 -16.96
N ASN A 289 -26.00 -2.97 -18.10
CA ASN A 289 -27.31 -3.61 -18.31
C ASN A 289 -27.26 -5.17 -18.39
N SER A 290 -26.29 -5.83 -17.78
CA SER A 290 -26.22 -7.28 -17.77
C SER A 290 -27.11 -7.84 -16.64
N ILE A 291 -28.24 -8.39 -16.97
CA ILE A 291 -29.19 -9.05 -16.05
C ILE A 291 -28.60 -10.34 -15.45
N LEU A 292 -27.45 -10.82 -15.96
CA LEU A 292 -26.92 -12.14 -15.61
C LEU A 292 -25.61 -12.12 -14.82
N ASN A 293 -24.83 -11.02 -14.85
CA ASN A 293 -23.58 -10.91 -14.08
C ASN A 293 -23.40 -9.46 -13.61
N SER A 294 -23.21 -9.28 -12.31
CA SER A 294 -22.71 -8.00 -11.77
C SER A 294 -21.27 -7.82 -12.23
N GLU A 295 -21.01 -6.80 -13.01
CA GLU A 295 -19.66 -6.37 -13.36
C GLU A 295 -19.21 -5.32 -12.35
N TYR A 296 -17.95 -5.37 -11.95
CA TYR A 296 -17.35 -4.37 -11.09
C TYR A 296 -16.30 -3.58 -11.89
N GLU A 297 -16.17 -2.33 -11.56
CA GLU A 297 -15.16 -1.45 -12.14
C GLU A 297 -14.15 -1.03 -11.09
N LEU A 298 -12.88 -1.35 -11.32
CA LEU A 298 -11.77 -0.77 -10.58
C LEU A 298 -11.38 0.55 -11.25
N LYS A 299 -11.56 1.66 -10.55
CA LYS A 299 -11.12 2.99 -10.93
C LYS A 299 -9.83 3.33 -10.23
N ILE A 300 -8.84 3.79 -10.99
CA ILE A 300 -7.51 4.14 -10.51
C ILE A 300 -7.24 5.58 -10.88
N GLN A 301 -7.08 6.46 -9.90
CA GLN A 301 -6.88 7.89 -10.13
C GLN A 301 -5.54 8.36 -9.56
N ASN A 302 -4.74 9.01 -10.39
CA ASN A 302 -3.49 9.63 -9.95
C ASN A 302 -3.77 10.92 -9.18
N VAL A 303 -3.25 11.02 -7.95
CA VAL A 303 -3.46 12.18 -7.06
C VAL A 303 -2.87 13.47 -7.61
N GLU A 304 -1.82 13.42 -8.44
CA GLU A 304 -1.12 14.62 -8.91
C GLU A 304 -1.78 15.26 -10.13
N ASN A 305 -2.03 14.45 -11.16
CA ASN A 305 -2.53 14.93 -12.46
C ASN A 305 -4.02 14.59 -12.69
N LYS A 306 -4.66 13.93 -11.72
CA LYS A 306 -6.07 13.50 -11.74
C LYS A 306 -6.42 12.58 -12.93
N LYS A 307 -5.40 12.01 -13.61
CA LYS A 307 -5.62 11.06 -14.69
C LYS A 307 -6.23 9.79 -14.12
N GLU A 308 -7.29 9.31 -14.79
CA GLU A 308 -8.00 8.11 -14.42
C GLU A 308 -7.69 6.96 -15.38
N SER A 309 -7.69 5.76 -14.85
CA SER A 309 -7.62 4.49 -15.58
C SER A 309 -8.64 3.55 -14.97
N THR A 310 -9.21 2.67 -15.80
CA THR A 310 -10.24 1.73 -15.35
C THR A 310 -9.89 0.31 -15.74
N TYR A 311 -10.37 -0.65 -14.94
CA TYR A 311 -10.27 -2.08 -15.21
C TYR A 311 -11.60 -2.75 -14.85
N ILE A 312 -12.15 -3.53 -15.79
CA ILE A 312 -13.42 -4.24 -15.60
C ILE A 312 -13.17 -5.61 -14.99
N ILE A 313 -13.88 -5.90 -13.92
CA ILE A 313 -13.81 -7.15 -13.15
C ILE A 313 -15.11 -7.93 -13.39
N GLY A 314 -14.98 -9.13 -13.94
CA GLY A 314 -16.13 -9.98 -14.32
C GLY A 314 -16.69 -10.87 -13.20
N SER A 315 -16.27 -10.65 -11.94
CA SER A 315 -16.66 -11.48 -10.80
C SER A 315 -16.79 -10.67 -9.53
N THR A 316 -17.48 -11.21 -8.54
CA THR A 316 -17.65 -10.55 -7.23
C THR A 316 -16.31 -10.37 -6.51
N VAL A 317 -15.99 -9.14 -6.16
CA VAL A 317 -14.77 -8.79 -5.44
C VAL A 317 -14.90 -9.15 -3.96
N LYS A 318 -13.86 -9.75 -3.39
CA LYS A 318 -13.76 -10.11 -1.98
C LYS A 318 -12.88 -9.14 -1.20
N ASN A 319 -11.81 -8.65 -1.81
CA ASN A 319 -10.92 -7.69 -1.18
C ASN A 319 -10.10 -6.92 -2.22
N LEU A 320 -9.57 -5.79 -1.81
CA LEU A 320 -8.68 -4.91 -2.59
C LEU A 320 -7.40 -4.69 -1.80
N TYR A 321 -6.25 -4.90 -2.43
CA TYR A 321 -4.94 -4.66 -1.86
C TYR A 321 -4.17 -3.69 -2.75
N CYS A 322 -3.66 -2.63 -2.18
CA CYS A 322 -2.93 -1.59 -2.90
C CYS A 322 -1.50 -1.45 -2.38
N ASN A 323 -0.54 -1.44 -3.29
CA ASN A 323 0.86 -1.15 -3.01
C ASN A 323 1.46 -0.32 -4.15
N ASN A 324 2.78 -0.12 -4.18
CA ASN A 324 3.46 0.62 -5.24
C ASN A 324 3.24 0.00 -6.62
N GLY A 325 2.54 0.74 -7.50
CA GLY A 325 2.37 0.41 -8.90
C GLY A 325 1.50 -0.81 -9.21
N ILE A 326 1.13 -1.62 -8.22
CA ILE A 326 0.32 -2.84 -8.38
C ILE A 326 -0.87 -2.82 -7.42
N ILE A 327 -2.01 -3.22 -7.95
CA ILE A 327 -3.27 -3.39 -7.25
C ILE A 327 -3.68 -4.86 -7.39
N ALA A 328 -3.92 -5.56 -6.29
CA ALA A 328 -4.45 -6.91 -6.32
C ALA A 328 -5.95 -6.91 -5.96
N VAL A 329 -6.75 -7.47 -6.86
CA VAL A 329 -8.18 -7.67 -6.67
C VAL A 329 -8.42 -9.15 -6.37
N SER A 330 -8.85 -9.44 -5.16
CA SER A 330 -9.18 -10.81 -4.72
C SER A 330 -10.62 -11.15 -5.09
N LEU A 331 -10.81 -12.26 -5.78
CA LEU A 331 -12.11 -12.80 -6.18
C LEU A 331 -12.42 -14.11 -5.42
N GLY A 332 -11.65 -14.41 -4.38
CA GLY A 332 -11.74 -15.64 -3.60
C GLY A 332 -10.62 -16.61 -3.96
N ASN A 333 -10.86 -17.50 -4.92
CA ASN A 333 -9.83 -18.43 -5.40
C ASN A 333 -8.99 -17.86 -6.54
N GLU A 334 -9.27 -16.64 -6.95
CA GLU A 334 -8.60 -15.96 -8.04
C GLU A 334 -8.12 -14.59 -7.56
N VAL A 335 -6.98 -14.16 -8.06
CA VAL A 335 -6.41 -12.83 -7.83
C VAL A 335 -5.99 -12.22 -9.14
N GLU A 336 -6.49 -11.03 -9.41
CA GLU A 336 -6.10 -10.24 -10.57
C GLU A 336 -5.16 -9.12 -10.13
N PHE A 337 -3.93 -9.11 -10.64
CA PHE A 337 -2.95 -8.06 -10.42
C PHE A 337 -3.02 -7.05 -11.54
N VAL A 338 -3.42 -5.83 -11.21
CA VAL A 338 -3.64 -4.74 -12.16
C VAL A 338 -2.62 -3.63 -11.90
N ASN A 339 -2.01 -3.09 -12.95
CA ASN A 339 -1.12 -1.94 -12.81
C ASN A 339 -1.90 -0.62 -12.81
N THR A 340 -1.23 0.48 -12.47
CA THR A 340 -1.85 1.81 -12.38
C THR A 340 -2.37 2.39 -13.71
N ASN A 341 -2.09 1.74 -14.85
CA ASN A 341 -2.70 2.06 -16.14
C ASN A 341 -4.02 1.32 -16.39
N GLY A 342 -4.52 0.53 -15.43
CA GLY A 342 -5.71 -0.27 -15.58
C GLY A 342 -5.51 -1.52 -16.45
N TRP A 343 -4.31 -2.06 -16.51
CA TRP A 343 -4.00 -3.24 -17.31
C TRP A 343 -3.71 -4.43 -16.40
N LEU A 344 -4.25 -5.57 -16.76
CA LEU A 344 -3.93 -6.82 -16.09
C LEU A 344 -2.44 -7.15 -16.27
N ALA A 345 -1.70 -7.15 -15.17
CA ALA A 345 -0.30 -7.55 -15.13
C ALA A 345 -0.19 -9.07 -15.05
N LYS A 346 -0.91 -9.67 -14.09
CA LYS A 346 -0.98 -11.12 -13.89
C LYS A 346 -2.35 -11.53 -13.35
N LYS A 347 -2.70 -12.80 -13.57
CA LYS A 347 -3.84 -13.46 -12.98
C LYS A 347 -3.36 -14.75 -12.31
N PHE A 348 -3.77 -14.95 -11.08
CA PHE A 348 -3.46 -16.15 -10.32
C PHE A 348 -4.76 -16.88 -9.98
N THR A 349 -4.79 -18.20 -10.22
CA THR A 349 -5.94 -19.03 -9.94
C THR A 349 -5.52 -20.19 -9.04
N SER A 350 -6.20 -20.34 -7.91
CA SER A 350 -5.96 -21.39 -6.92
C SER A 350 -7.15 -22.37 -6.84
N ILE A 351 -6.85 -23.63 -6.55
CA ILE A 351 -7.86 -24.64 -6.21
C ILE A 351 -8.33 -24.45 -4.76
N GLN A 352 -7.46 -23.89 -3.90
CA GLN A 352 -7.73 -23.68 -2.49
C GLN A 352 -8.18 -22.25 -2.21
N ASN A 353 -8.90 -22.06 -1.10
CA ASN A 353 -9.27 -20.73 -0.65
C ASN A 353 -8.03 -19.95 -0.21
N ILE A 354 -7.82 -18.79 -0.80
CA ILE A 354 -6.79 -17.83 -0.42
C ILE A 354 -7.23 -17.17 0.89
N LYS A 355 -6.37 -17.22 1.92
CA LYS A 355 -6.63 -16.62 3.22
C LYS A 355 -6.36 -15.12 3.20
N ASP A 356 -5.24 -14.72 2.60
CA ASP A 356 -4.80 -13.33 2.51
C ASP A 356 -3.79 -13.14 1.38
N ILE A 357 -3.51 -11.88 1.04
CA ILE A 357 -2.56 -11.51 -0.02
C ILE A 357 -1.69 -10.38 0.50
N THR A 358 -0.41 -10.45 0.23
CA THR A 358 0.51 -9.34 0.46
C THR A 358 1.25 -9.00 -0.83
N ILE A 359 1.45 -7.71 -1.10
CA ILE A 359 2.04 -7.23 -2.35
C ILE A 359 3.22 -6.33 -2.06
N GLY A 360 4.37 -6.62 -2.67
CA GLY A 360 5.52 -5.72 -2.79
C GLY A 360 5.58 -5.09 -4.19
N GLU A 361 6.71 -4.49 -4.53
CA GLU A 361 6.89 -3.90 -5.87
C GLU A 361 7.04 -4.96 -6.97
N LYS A 362 7.74 -6.07 -6.67
CA LYS A 362 8.08 -7.13 -7.63
C LYS A 362 7.70 -8.53 -7.15
N VAL A 363 7.08 -8.64 -6.00
CA VAL A 363 6.72 -9.91 -5.39
C VAL A 363 5.36 -9.80 -4.72
N ALA A 364 4.58 -10.87 -4.79
CA ALA A 364 3.38 -11.04 -3.98
C ALA A 364 3.46 -12.37 -3.21
N GLY A 365 2.88 -12.39 -2.04
CA GLY A 365 2.66 -13.60 -1.26
C GLY A 365 1.17 -13.95 -1.28
N ILE A 366 0.85 -15.14 -1.75
CA ILE A 366 -0.49 -15.72 -1.67
C ILE A 366 -0.53 -16.60 -0.43
N ILE A 367 -1.28 -16.19 0.57
CA ILE A 367 -1.24 -16.77 1.90
C ILE A 367 -2.38 -17.77 2.06
N TYR A 368 -2.02 -19.02 2.37
CA TYR A 368 -2.94 -20.10 2.75
C TYR A 368 -2.80 -20.40 4.25
N LYS A 369 -3.49 -21.42 4.71
CA LYS A 369 -3.39 -21.85 6.12
C LYS A 369 -2.06 -22.48 6.49
N ASN A 370 -1.45 -23.20 5.55
CA ASN A 370 -0.25 -24.02 5.77
C ASN A 370 0.93 -23.67 4.89
N ARG A 371 0.80 -22.69 3.99
CA ARG A 371 1.87 -22.25 3.11
C ARG A 371 1.68 -20.83 2.62
N ILE A 372 2.73 -20.26 2.10
CA ILE A 372 2.72 -19.01 1.35
C ILE A 372 3.37 -19.29 -0.01
N GLU A 373 2.66 -19.04 -1.08
CA GLU A 373 3.18 -19.10 -2.43
C GLU A 373 3.72 -17.73 -2.84
N VAL A 374 4.93 -17.72 -3.40
CA VAL A 374 5.63 -16.48 -3.75
C VAL A 374 5.53 -16.27 -5.26
N LEU A 375 4.81 -15.22 -5.64
CA LEU A 375 4.60 -14.83 -7.04
C LEU A 375 5.50 -13.66 -7.40
N THR A 376 6.24 -13.73 -8.51
CA THR A 376 6.95 -12.58 -9.09
C THR A 376 5.97 -11.77 -9.94
N LEU A 377 5.87 -10.46 -9.67
CA LEU A 377 4.98 -9.51 -10.35
C LEU A 377 5.64 -8.85 -11.56
#